data_ec049525a57edd1b82513e7546047387
#
_entry.id   ec049525a57edd1b82513e7546047387
#
_cell.length_a   1.000
_cell.length_b   1.000
_cell.length_c   1.000
_cell.angle_alpha   90.00
_cell.angle_beta   90.00
_cell.angle_gamma   90.00
#
_symmetry.space_group_name_H-M   'P 1'
#
loop_
_entity.id
_entity.type
_entity.pdbx_description
1 polymer ?
#
loop_
_entity_poly.entity_id
_entity_poly.type
_entity_poly.pdbx_seq_one_letter_code
_entity_poly.pdbx_strand_id
1 'polypeptide(L)'
;MPRAVPANANHRVPEHARAETARTLAATPGIRGEPSDAERGRTLLAAAHTGALATVGLEGGFPFGSLVAYAVEGAGRPLLCLSDLAEHSRNLAADPRASLMVAANGDGDPLALARVTVLGSVVELRDDERAAALDAYRRRHPDAFYATFDDFRLYRLDVASVRYVGGFGRMSWVSADDHAAAEPDPLRRHAASVVEHMNDDHPDALVSYCRVFGGRPATGHAEMVGVDRYGFTMLAVDEGTTDRTAVRIPFGRQVDTVGAVRAAMIELLHEARAQE
;
A
#
# COMPACT_ATOMS: atom_id res chain seq x y z
N MET A 1 -9.21 34.21 21.19
CA MET A 1 -9.95 34.01 19.92
C MET A 1 -8.97 33.44 18.89
N PRO A 2 -9.13 32.22 18.38
CA PRO A 2 -8.26 31.70 17.33
C PRO A 2 -8.53 32.43 16.02
N ARG A 3 -7.49 32.89 15.37
CA ARG A 3 -7.54 33.53 14.05
C ARG A 3 -7.96 32.49 13.00
N ALA A 4 -9.08 32.74 12.30
CA ALA A 4 -9.48 31.95 11.15
C ALA A 4 -8.42 32.06 10.04
N VAL A 5 -7.87 30.91 9.60
CA VAL A 5 -7.01 30.83 8.43
C VAL A 5 -7.89 31.04 7.19
N PRO A 6 -7.59 31.99 6.28
CA PRO A 6 -8.39 32.18 5.08
C PRO A 6 -8.29 30.94 4.20
N ALA A 7 -9.43 30.34 3.88
CA ALA A 7 -9.53 29.22 2.93
C ALA A 7 -9.10 29.74 1.55
N ASN A 8 -8.02 29.18 1.01
CA ASN A 8 -7.52 29.48 -0.33
C ASN A 8 -8.55 28.99 -1.35
N ALA A 9 -9.30 29.90 -1.98
CA ALA A 9 -10.47 29.62 -2.80
C ALA A 9 -10.17 28.82 -4.09
N ASN A 10 -8.88 28.67 -4.46
CA ASN A 10 -8.44 28.07 -5.72
C ASN A 10 -8.24 26.54 -5.68
N HIS A 11 -8.50 25.88 -4.53
CA HIS A 11 -8.30 24.40 -4.39
C HIS A 11 -9.59 23.64 -4.07
N ARG A 12 -10.77 24.21 -4.29
CA ARG A 12 -12.02 23.49 -4.16
C ARG A 12 -12.33 22.70 -5.43
N VAL A 13 -11.86 21.46 -5.49
CA VAL A 13 -12.42 20.48 -6.41
C VAL A 13 -13.89 20.27 -6.03
N PRO A 14 -14.86 20.41 -6.94
CA PRO A 14 -16.30 20.21 -6.65
C PRO A 14 -16.56 18.84 -6.03
N GLU A 15 -17.47 18.77 -5.08
CA GLU A 15 -17.73 17.56 -4.28
C GLU A 15 -18.16 16.35 -5.13
N HIS A 16 -18.94 16.60 -6.20
CA HIS A 16 -19.32 15.58 -7.18
C HIS A 16 -18.12 15.04 -7.97
N ALA A 17 -17.15 15.89 -8.36
CA ALA A 17 -15.94 15.48 -9.07
C ALA A 17 -15.00 14.69 -8.15
N ARG A 18 -14.98 14.99 -6.84
CA ARG A 18 -14.23 14.20 -5.83
C ARG A 18 -14.82 12.81 -5.66
N ALA A 19 -16.16 12.71 -5.58
CA ALA A 19 -16.84 11.43 -5.41
C ALA A 19 -16.72 10.54 -6.66
N GLU A 20 -16.79 11.13 -7.84
CA GLU A 20 -16.69 10.41 -9.12
C GLU A 20 -15.27 9.94 -9.42
N THR A 21 -14.27 10.79 -9.22
CA THR A 21 -12.85 10.41 -9.37
C THR A 21 -12.42 9.36 -8.34
N ALA A 22 -12.88 9.50 -7.09
CA ALA A 22 -12.59 8.52 -6.04
C ALA A 22 -13.23 7.15 -6.32
N ARG A 23 -14.48 7.12 -6.77
CA ARG A 23 -15.19 5.88 -7.16
C ARG A 23 -14.57 5.21 -8.38
N THR A 24 -14.19 5.96 -9.40
CA THR A 24 -13.61 5.43 -10.63
C THR A 24 -12.21 4.84 -10.39
N LEU A 25 -11.40 5.43 -9.49
CA LEU A 25 -10.06 4.93 -9.17
C LEU A 25 -10.07 3.77 -8.17
N ALA A 26 -11.06 3.73 -7.26
CA ALA A 26 -11.17 2.68 -6.24
C ALA A 26 -11.79 1.37 -6.78
N ALA A 27 -12.71 1.47 -7.75
CA ALA A 27 -13.60 0.38 -8.15
C ALA A 27 -13.17 -0.42 -9.39
N THR A 28 -12.01 -0.14 -9.99
CA THR A 28 -11.62 -0.83 -11.22
C THR A 28 -10.40 -1.73 -10.97
N PRO A 29 -10.59 -3.02 -10.67
CA PRO A 29 -9.49 -3.96 -10.58
C PRO A 29 -8.86 -4.12 -11.95
N GLY A 30 -7.54 -3.85 -12.07
CA GLY A 30 -6.68 -4.36 -13.13
C GLY A 30 -7.00 -4.07 -14.60
N ILE A 31 -8.03 -3.29 -14.92
CA ILE A 31 -8.49 -3.07 -16.32
C ILE A 31 -7.44 -2.36 -17.20
N ARG A 32 -6.41 -1.77 -16.61
CA ARG A 32 -5.30 -1.12 -17.34
C ARG A 32 -3.93 -1.67 -17.00
N GLY A 33 -3.84 -2.90 -16.50
CA GLY A 33 -2.55 -3.48 -16.12
C GLY A 33 -1.92 -2.81 -14.88
N GLU A 34 -2.74 -2.25 -13.99
CA GLU A 34 -2.30 -1.64 -12.72
C GLU A 34 -3.14 -2.12 -11.54
N PRO A 35 -2.55 -2.25 -10.34
CA PRO A 35 -3.30 -2.48 -9.12
C PRO A 35 -4.26 -1.34 -8.82
N SER A 36 -5.44 -1.67 -8.29
CA SER A 36 -6.35 -0.69 -7.68
C SER A 36 -5.73 -0.04 -6.44
N ASP A 37 -6.27 1.09 -6.00
CA ASP A 37 -5.79 1.74 -4.77
C ASP A 37 -6.12 0.91 -3.51
N ALA A 38 -7.16 0.09 -3.56
CA ALA A 38 -7.47 -0.90 -2.53
C ALA A 38 -6.36 -1.97 -2.44
N GLU A 39 -5.96 -2.57 -3.55
CA GLU A 39 -4.87 -3.55 -3.61
C GLU A 39 -3.52 -2.96 -3.20
N ARG A 40 -3.23 -1.72 -3.61
CA ARG A 40 -2.02 -0.99 -3.17
C ARG A 40 -2.01 -0.76 -1.67
N GLY A 41 -3.14 -0.31 -1.10
CA GLY A 41 -3.30 -0.13 0.34
C GLY A 41 -3.15 -1.44 1.11
N ARG A 42 -3.77 -2.53 0.64
CA ARG A 42 -3.63 -3.89 1.21
C ARG A 42 -2.20 -4.40 1.14
N THR A 43 -1.51 -4.16 0.02
CA THR A 43 -0.11 -4.54 -0.18
C THR A 43 0.80 -3.82 0.80
N LEU A 44 0.60 -2.51 0.98
CA LEU A 44 1.37 -1.71 1.93
C LEU A 44 1.14 -2.16 3.38
N LEU A 45 -0.12 -2.38 3.79
CA LEU A 45 -0.45 -2.92 5.11
C LEU A 45 0.18 -4.29 5.36
N ALA A 46 0.18 -5.17 4.35
CA ALA A 46 0.78 -6.50 4.46
C ALA A 46 2.32 -6.48 4.47
N ALA A 47 2.95 -5.44 3.93
CA ALA A 47 4.40 -5.31 3.88
C ALA A 47 4.97 -4.76 5.21
N ALA A 48 4.36 -3.74 5.78
CA ALA A 48 4.83 -3.09 7.00
C ALA A 48 4.51 -3.90 8.27
N HIS A 49 5.21 -3.60 9.37
CA HIS A 49 5.09 -4.28 10.67
C HIS A 49 4.61 -3.36 11.79
N THR A 50 4.76 -2.06 11.60
CA THR A 50 4.42 -1.03 12.59
C THR A 50 3.63 0.09 11.94
N GLY A 51 2.86 0.82 12.74
CA GLY A 51 2.11 1.98 12.27
C GLY A 51 1.84 2.96 13.40
N ALA A 52 1.42 4.15 13.04
CA ALA A 52 0.97 5.17 13.98
C ALA A 52 -0.53 4.99 14.24
N LEU A 53 -0.87 4.52 15.44
CA LEU A 53 -2.25 4.42 15.92
C LEU A 53 -2.65 5.76 16.53
N ALA A 54 -3.70 6.38 16.02
CA ALA A 54 -4.31 7.56 16.64
C ALA A 54 -5.63 7.16 17.33
N THR A 55 -5.78 7.58 18.57
CA THR A 55 -6.96 7.37 19.43
C THR A 55 -7.50 8.70 19.93
N VAL A 56 -8.73 8.74 20.44
CA VAL A 56 -9.32 9.93 21.06
C VAL A 56 -8.91 9.94 22.53
N GLY A 57 -8.08 10.92 22.92
CA GLY A 57 -7.59 11.05 24.29
C GLY A 57 -8.71 11.33 25.27
N LEU A 58 -8.63 10.71 26.46
CA LEU A 58 -9.61 10.87 27.54
C LEU A 58 -9.70 12.32 28.03
N GLU A 59 -8.56 12.98 28.15
CA GLU A 59 -8.50 14.36 28.60
C GLU A 59 -8.63 15.33 27.43
N GLY A 60 -9.75 16.05 27.38
CA GLY A 60 -9.98 17.10 26.38
C GLY A 60 -10.23 16.61 24.95
N GLY A 61 -10.28 15.30 24.68
CA GLY A 61 -10.56 14.72 23.37
C GLY A 61 -9.48 14.98 22.33
N PHE A 62 -8.25 15.28 22.74
CA PHE A 62 -7.13 15.48 21.80
C PHE A 62 -6.78 14.17 21.07
N PRO A 63 -6.46 14.20 19.77
CA PRO A 63 -5.89 13.06 19.09
C PRO A 63 -4.58 12.61 19.75
N PHE A 64 -4.48 11.35 20.15
CA PHE A 64 -3.31 10.77 20.79
C PHE A 64 -2.67 9.74 19.87
N GLY A 65 -1.41 9.96 19.47
CA GLY A 65 -0.66 9.10 18.57
C GLY A 65 0.28 8.15 19.32
N SER A 66 0.30 6.87 18.90
CA SER A 66 1.19 5.84 19.45
C SER A 66 1.84 5.06 18.32
N LEU A 67 3.10 4.68 18.45
CA LEU A 67 3.70 3.67 17.59
C LEU A 67 3.25 2.29 18.09
N VAL A 68 2.68 1.47 17.21
CA VAL A 68 2.23 0.12 17.52
C VAL A 68 2.74 -0.89 16.49
N ALA A 69 3.00 -2.12 16.95
CA ALA A 69 3.16 -3.26 16.07
C ALA A 69 1.77 -3.81 15.72
N TYR A 70 1.61 -4.33 14.50
CA TYR A 70 0.34 -4.92 14.07
C TYR A 70 0.56 -6.12 13.13
N ALA A 71 -0.43 -7.00 13.09
CA ALA A 71 -0.60 -8.01 12.07
C ALA A 71 -1.84 -7.68 11.22
N VAL A 72 -2.08 -8.43 10.16
CA VAL A 72 -3.26 -8.26 9.31
C VAL A 72 -3.96 -9.60 9.15
N GLU A 73 -5.26 -9.66 9.36
CA GLU A 73 -6.07 -10.85 9.08
C GLU A 73 -6.73 -10.80 7.70
N GLY A 74 -7.37 -11.90 7.28
CA GLY A 74 -7.83 -12.17 5.92
C GLY A 74 -8.50 -11.02 5.17
N ALA A 75 -9.49 -10.35 5.78
CA ALA A 75 -10.19 -9.20 5.17
C ALA A 75 -9.39 -7.87 5.23
N GLY A 76 -8.11 -7.91 5.60
CA GLY A 76 -7.27 -6.72 5.68
C GLY A 76 -7.45 -5.90 6.95
N ARG A 77 -8.06 -6.48 7.97
CA ARG A 77 -8.27 -5.81 9.26
C ARG A 77 -6.99 -5.89 10.10
N PRO A 78 -6.47 -4.76 10.59
CA PRO A 78 -5.32 -4.76 11.49
C PRO A 78 -5.64 -5.45 12.83
N LEU A 79 -4.74 -6.32 13.26
CA LEU A 79 -4.72 -6.95 14.60
C LEU A 79 -3.66 -6.26 15.45
N LEU A 80 -4.03 -5.83 16.64
CA LEU A 80 -3.19 -5.12 17.59
C LEU A 80 -3.04 -5.95 18.85
N CYS A 81 -1.85 -5.95 19.44
CA CYS A 81 -1.61 -6.54 20.77
C CYS A 81 -1.13 -5.40 21.68
N LEU A 82 -2.02 -4.96 22.58
CA LEU A 82 -1.84 -3.75 23.38
C LEU A 82 -1.91 -4.06 24.87
N SER A 83 -1.05 -3.41 25.68
CA SER A 83 -1.07 -3.50 27.12
C SER A 83 -2.20 -2.67 27.72
N ASP A 84 -2.89 -3.19 28.73
CA ASP A 84 -3.91 -2.48 29.50
C ASP A 84 -3.34 -1.23 30.23
N LEU A 85 -2.02 -1.19 30.43
CA LEU A 85 -1.34 -0.06 31.07
C LEU A 85 -1.11 1.12 30.13
N ALA A 86 -1.21 0.89 28.81
CA ALA A 86 -0.93 1.91 27.81
C ALA A 86 -2.06 2.93 27.69
N GLU A 87 -1.70 4.20 27.42
CA GLU A 87 -2.66 5.29 27.25
C GLU A 87 -3.66 5.02 26.12
N HIS A 88 -3.19 4.50 24.99
CA HIS A 88 -4.08 4.16 23.89
C HIS A 88 -5.13 3.10 24.25
N SER A 89 -4.82 2.16 25.15
CA SER A 89 -5.79 1.15 25.61
C SER A 89 -6.88 1.78 26.47
N ARG A 90 -6.53 2.73 27.35
CA ARG A 90 -7.51 3.50 28.14
C ARG A 90 -8.40 4.36 27.26
N ASN A 91 -7.80 5.01 26.26
CA ASN A 91 -8.53 5.80 25.28
C ASN A 91 -9.54 4.94 24.52
N LEU A 92 -9.11 3.77 24.02
CA LEU A 92 -9.96 2.83 23.26
C LEU A 92 -11.10 2.24 24.10
N ALA A 93 -10.90 2.05 25.41
CA ALA A 93 -11.95 1.60 26.30
C ALA A 93 -13.08 2.63 26.45
N ALA A 94 -12.78 3.91 26.32
CA ALA A 94 -13.77 5.01 26.40
C ALA A 94 -14.35 5.37 25.01
N ASP A 95 -13.52 5.39 23.97
CA ASP A 95 -13.94 5.67 22.60
C ASP A 95 -13.18 4.74 21.63
N PRO A 96 -13.88 3.76 21.03
CA PRO A 96 -13.23 2.76 20.18
C PRO A 96 -12.79 3.30 18.81
N ARG A 97 -13.12 4.53 18.45
CA ARG A 97 -12.74 5.13 17.17
C ARG A 97 -11.22 5.34 17.12
N ALA A 98 -10.63 4.85 16.04
CA ALA A 98 -9.20 4.98 15.83
C ALA A 98 -8.84 5.08 14.35
N SER A 99 -7.61 5.47 14.09
CA SER A 99 -6.99 5.31 12.77
C SER A 99 -5.58 4.74 12.93
N LEU A 100 -5.21 3.86 11.99
CA LEU A 100 -3.86 3.33 11.87
C LEU A 100 -3.24 3.84 10.57
N MET A 101 -2.21 4.66 10.68
CA MET A 101 -1.44 5.13 9.53
C MET A 101 -0.17 4.28 9.36
N VAL A 102 0.05 3.85 8.13
CA VAL A 102 1.23 3.09 7.71
C VAL A 102 1.83 3.76 6.49
N ALA A 103 3.14 3.97 6.50
CA ALA A 103 3.89 4.53 5.38
C ALA A 103 4.87 3.50 4.80
N ALA A 104 5.13 3.59 3.51
CA ALA A 104 6.20 2.82 2.89
C ALA A 104 7.56 3.29 3.42
N ASN A 105 8.50 2.37 3.50
CA ASN A 105 9.89 2.70 3.73
C ASN A 105 10.55 3.05 2.38
N GLY A 106 11.46 4.00 2.38
CA GLY A 106 12.22 4.41 1.21
C GLY A 106 13.10 5.62 1.48
N ASP A 107 14.05 5.85 0.58
CA ASP A 107 14.90 7.02 0.60
C ASP A 107 14.24 8.20 -0.12
N GLY A 108 14.66 9.43 0.20
CA GLY A 108 14.21 10.65 -0.45
C GLY A 108 13.09 11.37 0.32
N ASP A 109 12.21 12.07 -0.43
CA ASP A 109 11.13 12.86 0.18
C ASP A 109 10.05 11.96 0.81
N PRO A 110 9.84 11.99 2.13
CA PRO A 110 8.81 11.19 2.79
C PRO A 110 7.39 11.45 2.26
N LEU A 111 7.11 12.62 1.70
CA LEU A 111 5.80 12.97 1.14
C LEU A 111 5.57 12.32 -0.23
N ALA A 112 6.63 11.91 -0.92
CA ALA A 112 6.56 11.16 -2.16
C ALA A 112 6.26 9.66 -1.92
N LEU A 113 6.49 9.16 -0.69
CA LEU A 113 6.25 7.76 -0.35
C LEU A 113 4.76 7.46 -0.21
N ALA A 114 4.39 6.23 -0.60
CA ALA A 114 3.04 5.74 -0.42
C ALA A 114 2.69 5.59 1.07
N ARG A 115 1.45 5.93 1.42
CA ARG A 115 0.92 5.75 2.78
C ARG A 115 -0.56 5.39 2.75
N VAL A 116 -0.97 4.66 3.76
CA VAL A 116 -2.35 4.26 3.96
C VAL A 116 -2.77 4.61 5.37
N THR A 117 -3.98 5.15 5.52
CA THR A 117 -4.62 5.36 6.82
C THR A 117 -5.93 4.58 6.86
N VAL A 118 -5.99 3.60 7.73
CA VAL A 118 -7.18 2.80 7.99
C VAL A 118 -7.95 3.44 9.13
N LEU A 119 -9.21 3.79 8.89
CA LEU A 119 -10.12 4.37 9.90
C LEU A 119 -11.17 3.34 10.28
N GLY A 120 -11.52 3.30 11.57
CA GLY A 120 -12.55 2.38 12.03
C GLY A 120 -12.73 2.37 13.54
N SER A 121 -13.29 1.26 14.04
CA SER A 121 -13.48 1.03 15.46
C SER A 121 -12.64 -0.16 15.92
N VAL A 122 -11.97 -0.01 17.04
CA VAL A 122 -11.15 -1.07 17.63
C VAL A 122 -12.03 -1.90 18.58
N VAL A 123 -12.01 -3.22 18.38
CA VAL A 123 -12.79 -4.19 19.16
C VAL A 123 -11.84 -5.18 19.84
N GLU A 124 -12.01 -5.40 21.14
CA GLU A 124 -11.29 -6.44 21.87
C GLU A 124 -11.76 -7.83 21.43
N LEU A 125 -10.81 -8.70 21.08
CA LEU A 125 -11.08 -10.08 20.67
C LEU A 125 -11.07 -11.01 21.89
N ARG A 126 -12.06 -11.90 21.98
CA ARG A 126 -12.23 -12.86 23.07
C ARG A 126 -12.38 -14.28 22.54
N ASP A 127 -12.22 -15.24 23.43
CA ASP A 127 -12.44 -16.67 23.17
C ASP A 127 -11.69 -17.18 21.91
N ASP A 128 -12.41 -17.81 21.02
CA ASP A 128 -11.84 -18.41 19.81
C ASP A 128 -11.23 -17.37 18.84
N GLU A 129 -11.82 -16.19 18.73
CA GLU A 129 -11.26 -15.10 17.91
C GLU A 129 -9.89 -14.66 18.46
N ARG A 130 -9.75 -14.59 19.80
CA ARG A 130 -8.48 -14.23 20.44
C ARG A 130 -7.37 -15.24 20.12
N ALA A 131 -7.67 -16.55 20.18
CA ALA A 131 -6.69 -17.59 19.92
C ALA A 131 -6.17 -17.51 18.48
N ALA A 132 -7.05 -17.39 17.49
CA ALA A 132 -6.70 -17.26 16.08
C ALA A 132 -5.90 -15.96 15.80
N ALA A 133 -6.30 -14.85 16.43
CA ALA A 133 -5.60 -13.56 16.31
C ALA A 133 -4.20 -13.61 16.92
N LEU A 134 -4.04 -14.26 18.09
CA LEU A 134 -2.73 -14.44 18.73
C LEU A 134 -1.77 -15.22 17.82
N ASP A 135 -2.24 -16.30 17.21
CA ASP A 135 -1.45 -17.08 16.29
C ASP A 135 -1.05 -16.27 15.04
N ALA A 136 -1.97 -15.50 14.48
CA ALA A 136 -1.67 -14.61 13.36
C ALA A 136 -0.68 -13.52 13.74
N TYR A 137 -0.84 -12.91 14.92
CA TYR A 137 0.05 -11.88 15.42
C TYR A 137 1.47 -12.44 15.66
N ARG A 138 1.60 -13.59 16.31
CA ARG A 138 2.90 -14.25 16.57
C ARG A 138 3.61 -14.74 15.31
N ARG A 139 2.87 -15.19 14.30
CA ARG A 139 3.48 -15.49 12.98
C ARG A 139 4.11 -14.24 12.34
N ARG A 140 3.51 -13.07 12.57
CA ARG A 140 4.03 -11.80 12.05
C ARG A 140 5.16 -11.24 12.92
N HIS A 141 5.08 -11.44 14.23
CA HIS A 141 5.99 -10.94 15.25
C HIS A 141 6.50 -12.11 16.12
N PRO A 142 7.45 -12.93 15.61
CA PRO A 142 7.93 -14.11 16.36
C PRO A 142 8.53 -13.77 17.72
N ASP A 143 9.14 -12.58 17.83
CA ASP A 143 9.81 -12.10 19.04
C ASP A 143 8.85 -11.38 20.02
N ALA A 144 7.55 -11.36 19.75
CA ALA A 144 6.56 -10.74 20.63
C ALA A 144 6.24 -11.60 21.87
N PHE A 145 7.22 -11.79 22.74
CA PHE A 145 7.08 -12.57 23.98
C PHE A 145 5.99 -12.01 24.90
N TYR A 146 5.76 -10.70 24.88
CA TYR A 146 4.76 -9.99 25.68
C TYR A 146 3.32 -10.33 25.28
N ALA A 147 3.07 -10.87 24.09
CA ALA A 147 1.72 -11.15 23.59
C ALA A 147 0.97 -12.21 24.42
N THR A 148 1.64 -12.90 25.33
CA THR A 148 1.06 -13.88 26.25
C THR A 148 0.94 -13.37 27.68
N PHE A 149 1.33 -12.12 27.97
CA PHE A 149 1.21 -11.55 29.31
C PHE A 149 -0.25 -11.22 29.64
N ASP A 150 -0.60 -11.30 30.90
CA ASP A 150 -1.98 -11.13 31.38
C ASP A 150 -2.54 -9.72 31.16
N ASP A 151 -1.67 -8.71 31.08
CA ASP A 151 -2.03 -7.32 30.82
C ASP A 151 -2.05 -6.97 29.32
N PHE A 152 -1.78 -7.94 28.39
CA PHE A 152 -1.87 -7.72 26.96
C PHE A 152 -3.15 -8.31 26.37
N ARG A 153 -3.87 -7.49 25.61
CA ARG A 153 -5.12 -7.84 24.93
C ARG A 153 -4.94 -7.82 23.42
N LEU A 154 -5.68 -8.69 22.75
CA LEU A 154 -5.78 -8.70 21.29
C LEU A 154 -6.99 -7.87 20.87
N TYR A 155 -6.74 -6.98 19.92
CA TYR A 155 -7.75 -6.12 19.33
C TYR A 155 -7.76 -6.25 17.82
N ARG A 156 -8.90 -5.96 17.22
CA ARG A 156 -9.07 -5.84 15.78
C ARG A 156 -9.59 -4.45 15.46
N LEU A 157 -9.00 -3.80 14.45
CA LEU A 157 -9.54 -2.57 13.88
C LEU A 157 -10.54 -2.94 12.78
N ASP A 158 -11.84 -2.85 13.08
CA ASP A 158 -12.91 -3.04 12.12
C ASP A 158 -12.99 -1.83 11.20
N VAL A 159 -12.73 -2.05 9.91
CA VAL A 159 -12.48 -0.99 8.93
C VAL A 159 -13.79 -0.32 8.52
N ALA A 160 -13.87 1.00 8.68
CA ALA A 160 -14.96 1.83 8.16
C ALA A 160 -14.61 2.47 6.80
N SER A 161 -13.37 2.91 6.63
CA SER A 161 -12.85 3.47 5.38
C SER A 161 -11.33 3.50 5.40
N VAL A 162 -10.73 3.62 4.20
CA VAL A 162 -9.29 3.69 4.05
C VAL A 162 -8.92 4.88 3.17
N ARG A 163 -7.94 5.68 3.61
CA ARG A 163 -7.32 6.71 2.81
C ARG A 163 -6.00 6.19 2.27
N TYR A 164 -5.88 6.04 0.95
CA TYR A 164 -4.64 5.73 0.27
C TYR A 164 -4.03 7.00 -0.34
N VAL A 165 -2.72 7.16 -0.22
CA VAL A 165 -1.94 8.20 -0.89
C VAL A 165 -0.72 7.52 -1.49
N GLY A 166 -0.59 7.54 -2.81
CA GLY A 166 0.48 6.88 -3.58
C GLY A 166 1.60 7.84 -4.00
N GLY A 167 1.90 8.86 -3.19
CA GLY A 167 2.83 9.94 -3.51
C GLY A 167 2.11 11.17 -4.05
N PHE A 168 2.85 12.05 -4.72
CA PHE A 168 2.28 13.28 -5.27
C PHE A 168 1.25 12.99 -6.36
N GLY A 169 0.06 13.58 -6.23
CA GLY A 169 -0.99 13.54 -7.23
C GLY A 169 -1.89 12.28 -7.21
N ARG A 170 -1.54 11.21 -6.51
CA ARG A 170 -2.39 10.02 -6.38
C ARG A 170 -2.93 9.89 -4.96
N MET A 171 -4.23 10.08 -4.78
CA MET A 171 -4.88 9.93 -3.49
C MET A 171 -6.36 9.56 -3.67
N SER A 172 -6.84 8.60 -2.90
CA SER A 172 -8.22 8.12 -2.96
C SER A 172 -8.77 7.76 -1.59
N TRP A 173 -10.10 7.73 -1.49
CA TRP A 173 -10.82 7.04 -0.44
C TRP A 173 -11.28 5.68 -0.96
N VAL A 174 -10.98 4.65 -0.19
CA VAL A 174 -11.36 3.26 -0.46
C VAL A 174 -12.45 2.88 0.54
N SER A 175 -13.54 2.29 0.06
CA SER A 175 -14.61 1.80 0.93
C SER A 175 -14.15 0.59 1.75
N ALA A 176 -14.86 0.29 2.86
CA ALA A 176 -14.60 -0.91 3.63
C ALA A 176 -14.78 -2.18 2.79
N ASP A 177 -15.78 -2.21 1.92
CA ASP A 177 -16.08 -3.35 1.05
C ASP A 177 -14.97 -3.57 -0.01
N ASP A 178 -14.54 -2.49 -0.70
CA ASP A 178 -13.43 -2.57 -1.67
C ASP A 178 -12.12 -2.99 -0.98
N HIS A 179 -11.86 -2.48 0.23
CA HIS A 179 -10.71 -2.89 1.02
C HIS A 179 -10.76 -4.36 1.40
N ALA A 180 -11.91 -4.84 1.85
CA ALA A 180 -12.09 -6.24 2.25
C ALA A 180 -11.99 -7.21 1.06
N ALA A 181 -12.50 -6.82 -0.12
CA ALA A 181 -12.46 -7.60 -1.34
C ALA A 181 -11.07 -7.63 -2.01
N ALA A 182 -10.24 -6.60 -1.77
CA ALA A 182 -8.91 -6.52 -2.35
C ALA A 182 -7.94 -7.48 -1.67
N GLU A 183 -6.98 -7.97 -2.44
CA GLU A 183 -5.88 -8.80 -1.93
C GLU A 183 -4.53 -8.08 -2.06
N PRO A 184 -3.61 -8.30 -1.11
CA PRO A 184 -2.26 -7.79 -1.24
C PRO A 184 -1.55 -8.48 -2.42
N ASP A 185 -0.66 -7.74 -3.09
CA ASP A 185 0.12 -8.29 -4.18
C ASP A 185 0.96 -9.51 -3.70
N PRO A 186 0.83 -10.68 -4.34
CA PRO A 186 1.59 -11.88 -3.98
C PRO A 186 3.09 -11.70 -4.21
N LEU A 187 3.49 -10.85 -5.16
CA LEU A 187 4.89 -10.59 -5.52
C LEU A 187 5.60 -9.65 -4.55
N ARG A 188 4.89 -8.99 -3.63
CA ARG A 188 5.43 -7.93 -2.75
C ARG A 188 6.74 -8.29 -2.01
N ARG A 189 6.96 -9.57 -1.69
CA ARG A 189 8.18 -10.04 -1.01
C ARG A 189 9.35 -10.27 -1.95
N HIS A 190 9.08 -10.35 -3.24
CA HIS A 190 10.04 -10.68 -4.29
C HIS A 190 10.26 -9.53 -5.27
N ALA A 191 9.43 -8.48 -5.22
CA ALA A 191 9.48 -7.38 -6.17
C ALA A 191 10.87 -6.72 -6.22
N ALA A 192 11.49 -6.48 -5.06
CA ALA A 192 12.83 -5.88 -5.01
C ALA A 192 13.90 -6.75 -5.70
N SER A 193 13.91 -8.06 -5.45
CA SER A 193 14.89 -8.96 -6.08
C SER A 193 14.66 -9.14 -7.59
N VAL A 194 13.39 -9.08 -8.05
CA VAL A 194 13.09 -9.09 -9.48
C VAL A 194 13.59 -7.81 -10.15
N VAL A 195 13.37 -6.65 -9.52
CA VAL A 195 13.83 -5.34 -10.01
C VAL A 195 15.35 -5.31 -10.11
N GLU A 196 16.06 -5.72 -9.05
CA GLU A 196 17.52 -5.79 -9.01
C GLU A 196 18.06 -6.70 -10.13
N HIS A 197 17.57 -7.95 -10.22
CA HIS A 197 17.98 -8.88 -11.27
C HIS A 197 17.76 -8.33 -12.69
N MET A 198 16.62 -7.68 -12.94
CA MET A 198 16.34 -7.14 -14.27
C MET A 198 17.25 -5.96 -14.64
N ASN A 199 17.57 -5.12 -13.68
CA ASN A 199 18.46 -3.99 -13.90
C ASN A 199 19.92 -4.43 -14.11
N ASP A 200 20.38 -5.44 -13.37
CA ASP A 200 21.76 -5.91 -13.43
C ASP A 200 22.03 -6.81 -14.64
N ASP A 201 21.12 -7.75 -14.93
CA ASP A 201 21.38 -8.80 -15.90
C ASP A 201 20.70 -8.58 -17.27
N HIS A 202 19.67 -7.69 -17.35
CA HIS A 202 18.83 -7.56 -18.54
C HIS A 202 18.54 -6.11 -18.98
N PRO A 203 19.51 -5.15 -18.90
CA PRO A 203 19.24 -3.74 -19.23
C PRO A 203 18.79 -3.56 -20.69
N ASP A 204 19.34 -4.34 -21.64
CA ASP A 204 18.96 -4.27 -23.06
C ASP A 204 17.49 -4.66 -23.27
N ALA A 205 16.97 -5.65 -22.52
CA ALA A 205 15.57 -6.04 -22.60
C ALA A 205 14.65 -4.90 -22.10
N LEU A 206 15.07 -4.16 -21.06
CA LEU A 206 14.30 -3.02 -20.55
C LEU A 206 14.19 -1.91 -21.60
N VAL A 207 15.25 -1.65 -22.37
CA VAL A 207 15.24 -0.69 -23.48
C VAL A 207 14.28 -1.16 -24.58
N SER A 208 14.36 -2.44 -25.00
CA SER A 208 13.46 -3.00 -26.01
C SER A 208 11.99 -2.90 -25.59
N TYR A 209 11.65 -3.20 -24.31
CA TYR A 209 10.29 -3.03 -23.82
C TYR A 209 9.80 -1.57 -23.91
N CYS A 210 10.65 -0.60 -23.56
CA CYS A 210 10.30 0.81 -23.68
C CYS A 210 10.07 1.24 -25.12
N ARG A 211 10.91 0.77 -26.04
CA ARG A 211 10.83 1.11 -27.46
C ARG A 211 9.57 0.54 -28.10
N VAL A 212 9.29 -0.74 -27.90
CA VAL A 212 8.21 -1.46 -28.57
C VAL A 212 6.86 -1.25 -27.90
N PHE A 213 6.78 -1.51 -26.61
CA PHE A 213 5.50 -1.48 -25.87
C PHE A 213 5.25 -0.17 -25.13
N GLY A 214 6.31 0.57 -24.79
CA GLY A 214 6.22 1.83 -24.07
C GLY A 214 5.96 3.05 -24.95
N GLY A 215 5.90 2.89 -26.27
CA GLY A 215 5.73 3.99 -27.22
C GLY A 215 6.89 5.01 -27.22
N ARG A 216 8.11 4.56 -26.87
CA ARG A 216 9.30 5.42 -26.74
C ARG A 216 10.47 4.89 -27.62
N PRO A 217 10.39 5.03 -28.94
CA PRO A 217 11.38 4.45 -29.84
C PRO A 217 12.79 5.04 -29.70
N ALA A 218 12.91 6.24 -29.09
CA ALA A 218 14.19 6.89 -28.84
C ALA A 218 14.85 6.52 -27.50
N THR A 219 14.29 5.56 -26.75
CA THR A 219 14.86 5.15 -25.45
C THR A 219 16.28 4.64 -25.61
N GLY A 220 17.26 5.28 -24.96
CA GLY A 220 18.66 4.85 -24.90
C GLY A 220 19.01 4.13 -23.59
N HIS A 221 18.26 4.39 -22.53
CA HIS A 221 18.45 3.74 -21.22
C HIS A 221 17.12 3.54 -20.54
N ALA A 222 16.96 2.43 -19.81
CA ALA A 222 15.78 2.16 -19.00
C ALA A 222 16.17 1.43 -17.72
N GLU A 223 15.51 1.76 -16.62
CA GLU A 223 15.67 1.15 -15.30
C GLU A 223 14.31 0.69 -14.79
N MET A 224 14.19 -0.58 -14.40
CA MET A 224 12.99 -1.07 -13.74
C MET A 224 12.93 -0.52 -12.32
N VAL A 225 11.76 0.03 -11.93
CA VAL A 225 11.54 0.60 -10.60
C VAL A 225 10.43 -0.09 -9.81
N GLY A 226 9.73 -1.03 -10.44
CA GLY A 226 8.69 -1.80 -9.76
C GLY A 226 8.08 -2.88 -10.63
N VAL A 227 7.60 -3.92 -9.97
CA VAL A 227 6.84 -5.03 -10.56
C VAL A 227 5.71 -5.43 -9.61
N ASP A 228 4.58 -5.74 -10.16
CA ASP A 228 3.41 -6.28 -9.46
C ASP A 228 2.70 -7.33 -10.33
N ARG A 229 1.63 -7.95 -9.83
CA ARG A 229 0.89 -9.01 -10.54
C ARG A 229 0.36 -8.63 -11.92
N TYR A 230 0.28 -7.35 -12.25
CA TYR A 230 -0.31 -6.85 -13.50
C TYR A 230 0.72 -6.43 -14.54
N GLY A 231 1.98 -6.15 -14.11
CA GLY A 231 3.01 -5.64 -15.01
C GLY A 231 4.20 -5.06 -14.25
N PHE A 232 5.02 -4.30 -14.96
CA PHE A 232 6.20 -3.67 -14.39
C PHE A 232 6.33 -2.22 -14.85
N THR A 233 6.99 -1.41 -14.03
CA THR A 233 7.21 0.02 -14.27
C THR A 233 8.69 0.29 -14.44
N MET A 234 9.02 1.09 -15.43
CA MET A 234 10.39 1.50 -15.75
C MET A 234 10.48 3.02 -15.76
N LEU A 235 11.70 3.54 -15.60
CA LEU A 235 12.07 4.90 -15.89
C LEU A 235 12.93 4.89 -17.16
N ALA A 236 12.38 5.40 -18.24
CA ALA A 236 13.04 5.49 -19.54
C ALA A 236 13.71 6.84 -19.71
N VAL A 237 14.88 6.85 -20.32
CA VAL A 237 15.64 8.03 -20.74
C VAL A 237 15.90 7.92 -22.25
N ASP A 238 15.47 8.92 -23.02
CA ASP A 238 15.70 8.94 -24.45
C ASP A 238 17.13 9.37 -24.78
N GLU A 239 17.64 8.95 -25.93
CA GLU A 239 18.96 9.33 -26.40
C GLU A 239 19.11 10.86 -26.48
N GLY A 240 20.22 11.37 -25.96
CA GLY A 240 20.51 12.81 -25.94
C GLY A 240 19.78 13.63 -24.89
N THR A 241 19.01 13.00 -23.98
CA THR A 241 18.34 13.67 -22.85
C THR A 241 18.78 13.10 -21.52
N THR A 242 18.36 13.75 -20.42
CA THR A 242 18.49 13.26 -19.04
C THR A 242 17.14 13.10 -18.37
N ASP A 243 16.06 13.39 -19.09
CA ASP A 243 14.70 13.37 -18.53
C ASP A 243 14.22 11.93 -18.35
N ARG A 244 13.83 11.60 -17.13
CA ARG A 244 13.31 10.27 -16.75
C ARG A 244 11.79 10.25 -16.91
N THR A 245 11.28 9.38 -17.76
CA THR A 245 9.84 9.20 -17.97
C THR A 245 9.39 7.84 -17.48
N ALA A 246 8.34 7.81 -16.66
CA ALA A 246 7.75 6.56 -16.21
C ALA A 246 7.01 5.85 -17.36
N VAL A 247 7.34 4.58 -17.55
CA VAL A 247 6.73 3.69 -18.54
C VAL A 247 6.18 2.47 -17.85
N ARG A 248 4.91 2.17 -18.05
CA ARG A 248 4.26 0.97 -17.51
C ARG A 248 3.99 -0.03 -18.62
N ILE A 249 4.44 -1.28 -18.44
CA ILE A 249 4.18 -2.39 -19.36
C ILE A 249 3.32 -3.44 -18.66
N PRO A 250 2.10 -3.72 -19.16
CA PRO A 250 1.25 -4.78 -18.61
C PRO A 250 1.71 -6.16 -19.06
N PHE A 251 1.50 -7.19 -18.22
CA PHE A 251 1.74 -8.59 -18.60
C PHE A 251 0.63 -9.20 -19.50
N GLY A 252 -0.45 -8.47 -19.75
CA GLY A 252 -1.62 -9.00 -20.47
C GLY A 252 -2.46 -10.01 -19.66
N ARG A 253 -1.94 -10.54 -18.57
CA ARG A 253 -2.61 -11.43 -17.61
C ARG A 253 -2.08 -11.17 -16.20
N GLN A 254 -2.82 -11.63 -15.17
CA GLN A 254 -2.29 -11.61 -13.81
C GLN A 254 -1.22 -12.70 -13.63
N VAL A 255 -0.17 -12.37 -12.87
CA VAL A 255 0.93 -13.27 -12.51
C VAL A 255 1.16 -13.24 -11.00
N ASP A 256 1.11 -14.40 -10.36
CA ASP A 256 1.12 -14.50 -8.90
C ASP A 256 2.42 -15.11 -8.34
N THR A 257 3.39 -15.45 -9.20
CA THR A 257 4.66 -16.04 -8.81
C THR A 257 5.83 -15.45 -9.60
N VAL A 258 7.02 -15.50 -9.04
CA VAL A 258 8.26 -15.07 -9.73
C VAL A 258 8.48 -15.86 -11.04
N GLY A 259 8.17 -17.16 -11.04
CA GLY A 259 8.26 -17.97 -12.26
C GLY A 259 7.30 -17.50 -13.36
N ALA A 260 6.07 -17.07 -12.98
CA ALA A 260 5.11 -16.52 -13.93
C ALA A 260 5.52 -15.13 -14.44
N VAL A 261 6.13 -14.29 -13.59
CA VAL A 261 6.75 -13.00 -14.01
C VAL A 261 7.82 -13.26 -15.07
N ARG A 262 8.77 -14.18 -14.79
CA ARG A 262 9.83 -14.54 -15.72
C ARG A 262 9.27 -15.01 -17.08
N ALA A 263 8.28 -15.89 -17.05
CA ALA A 263 7.66 -16.40 -18.28
C ALA A 263 7.01 -15.27 -19.08
N ALA A 264 6.23 -14.39 -18.43
CA ALA A 264 5.58 -13.25 -19.09
C ALA A 264 6.59 -12.26 -19.70
N MET A 265 7.69 -11.98 -18.99
CA MET A 265 8.75 -11.11 -19.51
C MET A 265 9.48 -11.73 -20.71
N ILE A 266 9.75 -13.04 -20.71
CA ILE A 266 10.34 -13.73 -21.85
C ILE A 266 9.41 -13.66 -23.07
N GLU A 267 8.09 -13.88 -22.88
CA GLU A 267 7.09 -13.74 -23.95
C GLU A 267 7.14 -12.33 -24.55
N LEU A 268 7.08 -11.30 -23.72
CA LEU A 268 7.19 -9.90 -24.15
C LEU A 268 8.51 -9.61 -24.88
N LEU A 269 9.65 -10.17 -24.41
CA LEU A 269 10.95 -9.97 -25.09
C LEU A 269 10.97 -10.60 -26.48
N HIS A 270 10.39 -11.80 -26.63
CA HIS A 270 10.28 -12.44 -27.96
C HIS A 270 9.41 -11.60 -28.91
N GLU A 271 8.30 -11.07 -28.42
CA GLU A 271 7.43 -10.19 -29.21
C GLU A 271 8.13 -8.88 -29.57
N ALA A 272 8.88 -8.27 -28.64
CA ALA A 272 9.64 -7.04 -28.90
C ALA A 272 10.66 -7.27 -30.05
N ARG A 273 11.47 -8.33 -29.92
CA ARG A 273 12.49 -8.66 -30.94
C ARG A 273 11.92 -9.03 -32.29
N ALA A 274 10.67 -9.44 -32.38
CA ALA A 274 9.99 -9.71 -33.64
C ALA A 274 9.47 -8.44 -34.33
N GLN A 275 9.43 -7.30 -33.60
CA GLN A 275 8.94 -6.00 -34.08
C GLN A 275 10.08 -4.99 -34.31
N GLU A 276 11.28 -5.22 -33.78
CA GLU A 276 12.51 -4.48 -34.07
C GLU A 276 13.09 -4.91 -35.42
#